data_30ea9c7e606f87e99a9f1d474907a232
#
_entry.id   30ea9c7e606f87e99a9f1d474907a232
#
_cell.length_a   1.000
_cell.length_b   1.000
_cell.length_c   1.000
_cell.angle_alpha   90.00
_cell.angle_beta   90.00
_cell.angle_gamma   90.00
#
_symmetry.space_group_name_H-M   'P 1'
#
loop_
_entity.id
_entity.type
_entity.pdbx_description
1 polymer ?
#
loop_
_entity_poly.entity_id
_entity_poly.type
_entity_poly.pdbx_seq_one_letter_code
_entity_poly.pdbx_strand_id
1 'polypeptide(L)'
;TRRSSDLLRREFHAHPEIAFEEEWTADRLSGLLSGLGCRISRRIGGTGFVATLPGGDGPAVALRTDMDALPQDEATGLAYTSTRPGRMHACGHDGHMVLLLATAELLAGGPALPGPVHFICQPAEETGRGAEAMMADGLFDEIAPALTFGYHNWPGLPLGVVSGREGPIMAAYRKLGYHIEGRGGHAAMPQHCSPLYAAMARLILLTGERIAAELPATAFAFTQNHGSVAANIIPASLTLSGSFRFLVPDEGRLVQDILADCAARVAAES
;
A
#
# COMPACT_ATOMS: atom_id res chain seq x y z
N THR A 1 -27.12 -5.96 12.13
CA THR A 1 -28.09 -5.06 11.47
C THR A 1 -27.36 -3.86 10.85
N ARG A 2 -27.90 -3.21 9.80
CA ARG A 2 -27.31 -2.01 9.14
C ARG A 2 -26.89 -0.92 10.16
N ARG A 3 -27.65 -0.73 11.23
CA ARG A 3 -27.35 0.26 12.27
C ARG A 3 -26.13 -0.12 13.11
N SER A 4 -25.92 -1.39 13.39
CA SER A 4 -24.75 -1.87 14.14
C SER A 4 -23.47 -1.77 13.31
N SER A 5 -23.53 -2.10 12.02
CA SER A 5 -22.39 -1.99 11.11
C SER A 5 -21.93 -0.54 10.93
N ASP A 6 -22.86 0.43 10.76
CA ASP A 6 -22.50 1.84 10.66
C ASP A 6 -21.87 2.38 11.96
N LEU A 7 -22.37 1.96 13.12
CA LEU A 7 -21.78 2.36 14.40
C LEU A 7 -20.36 1.81 14.56
N LEU A 8 -20.12 0.55 14.19
CA LEU A 8 -18.78 -0.04 14.22
C LEU A 8 -17.81 0.66 13.25
N ARG A 9 -18.26 0.99 12.03
CA ARG A 9 -17.46 1.76 11.08
C ARG A 9 -17.04 3.12 11.67
N ARG A 10 -17.95 3.83 12.28
CA ARG A 10 -17.67 5.12 12.94
C ARG A 10 -16.73 4.96 14.14
N GLU A 11 -16.82 3.84 14.87
CA GLU A 11 -15.92 3.52 15.96
C GLU A 11 -14.48 3.33 15.43
N PHE A 12 -14.28 2.51 14.38
CA PHE A 12 -12.97 2.35 13.74
C PHE A 12 -12.48 3.67 13.14
N HIS A 13 -13.35 4.42 12.45
CA HIS A 13 -13.00 5.71 11.86
C HIS A 13 -12.48 6.72 12.88
N ALA A 14 -13.08 6.74 14.07
CA ALA A 14 -12.67 7.65 15.14
C ALA A 14 -11.36 7.23 15.84
N HIS A 15 -10.87 6.01 15.63
CA HIS A 15 -9.67 5.45 16.27
C HIS A 15 -8.62 4.96 15.25
N PRO A 16 -8.20 5.79 14.28
CA PRO A 16 -7.28 5.36 13.24
C PRO A 16 -5.89 5.08 13.80
N GLU A 17 -5.29 3.99 13.35
CA GLU A 17 -3.91 3.59 13.64
C GLU A 17 -3.15 3.39 12.34
N ILE A 18 -1.92 3.87 12.27
CA ILE A 18 -1.09 3.80 11.06
C ILE A 18 -0.34 2.47 10.99
N ALA A 19 0.27 2.23 9.85
CA ALA A 19 0.99 1.02 9.50
C ALA A 19 1.88 0.46 10.63
N PHE A 20 1.65 -0.79 11.02
CA PHE A 20 2.28 -1.54 12.12
C PHE A 20 2.02 -0.99 13.53
N GLU A 21 1.10 -0.06 13.70
CA GLU A 21 0.66 0.45 15.01
C GLU A 21 -0.83 0.11 15.29
N GLU A 22 -1.45 -0.81 14.54
CA GLU A 22 -2.88 -1.14 14.56
C GLU A 22 -3.25 -2.05 15.75
N GLU A 23 -2.72 -1.78 16.95
CA GLU A 23 -2.90 -2.63 18.14
C GLU A 23 -4.34 -2.65 18.65
N TRP A 24 -4.93 -1.46 18.89
CA TRP A 24 -6.33 -1.34 19.32
C TRP A 24 -7.28 -1.89 18.24
N THR A 25 -7.02 -1.55 16.98
CA THR A 25 -7.81 -2.00 15.82
C THR A 25 -7.83 -3.52 15.74
N ALA A 26 -6.66 -4.15 15.83
CA ALA A 26 -6.52 -5.60 15.77
C ALA A 26 -7.15 -6.30 16.99
N ASP A 27 -7.00 -5.76 18.19
CA ASP A 27 -7.64 -6.30 19.40
C ASP A 27 -9.16 -6.18 19.32
N ARG A 28 -9.67 -5.04 18.87
CA ARG A 28 -11.09 -4.80 18.71
C ARG A 28 -11.71 -5.74 17.68
N LEU A 29 -11.08 -5.86 16.50
CA LEU A 29 -11.54 -6.68 15.38
C LEU A 29 -11.49 -8.18 15.74
N SER A 30 -10.39 -8.64 16.35
CA SER A 30 -10.25 -10.05 16.78
C SER A 30 -11.26 -10.41 17.86
N GLY A 31 -11.54 -9.51 18.80
CA GLY A 31 -12.58 -9.73 19.81
C GLY A 31 -13.99 -9.89 19.21
N LEU A 32 -14.33 -9.07 18.22
CA LEU A 32 -15.62 -9.16 17.50
C LEU A 32 -15.73 -10.48 16.72
N LEU A 33 -14.67 -10.87 15.99
CA LEU A 33 -14.63 -12.13 15.25
C LEU A 33 -14.67 -13.36 16.17
N SER A 34 -13.98 -13.30 17.32
CA SER A 34 -14.05 -14.35 18.34
C SER A 34 -15.47 -14.51 18.89
N GLY A 35 -16.19 -13.40 19.11
CA GLY A 35 -17.60 -13.41 19.51
C GLY A 35 -18.55 -14.06 18.50
N LEU A 36 -18.15 -14.17 17.25
CA LEU A 36 -18.88 -14.88 16.18
C LEU A 36 -18.48 -16.37 16.06
N GLY A 37 -17.63 -16.87 16.96
CA GLY A 37 -17.18 -18.27 16.96
C GLY A 37 -15.93 -18.53 16.12
N CYS A 38 -15.24 -17.49 15.66
CA CYS A 38 -13.96 -17.63 14.97
C CYS A 38 -12.84 -17.98 15.96
N ARG A 39 -11.95 -18.89 15.55
CA ARG A 39 -10.69 -19.16 16.24
C ARG A 39 -9.66 -18.13 15.74
N ILE A 40 -9.07 -17.38 16.67
CA ILE A 40 -8.08 -16.34 16.38
C ILE A 40 -6.68 -16.97 16.44
N SER A 41 -5.83 -16.69 15.45
CA SER A 41 -4.41 -17.05 15.44
C SER A 41 -3.59 -16.19 16.43
N ARG A 42 -2.30 -16.52 16.58
CA ARG A 42 -1.33 -15.54 17.11
C ARG A 42 -1.27 -14.29 16.23
N ARG A 43 -0.55 -13.24 16.65
CA ARG A 43 -0.17 -12.13 15.77
C ARG A 43 0.76 -12.65 14.67
N ILE A 44 0.54 -12.19 13.45
CA ILE A 44 1.28 -12.58 12.24
C ILE A 44 1.65 -11.31 11.48
N GLY A 45 2.94 -11.11 11.22
CA GLY A 45 3.43 -9.91 10.52
C GLY A 45 3.26 -8.62 11.33
N GLY A 46 3.47 -8.68 12.64
CA GLY A 46 3.28 -7.57 13.57
C GLY A 46 1.88 -7.57 14.16
N THR A 47 1.06 -6.58 13.83
CA THR A 47 -0.32 -6.43 14.35
C THR A 47 -1.37 -7.28 13.60
N GLY A 48 -1.01 -7.88 12.46
CA GLY A 48 -1.88 -8.74 11.67
C GLY A 48 -2.30 -10.04 12.39
N PHE A 49 -3.38 -10.65 11.94
CA PHE A 49 -3.86 -11.95 12.45
C PHE A 49 -4.80 -12.63 11.45
N VAL A 50 -5.12 -13.90 11.72
CA VAL A 50 -6.16 -14.65 11.01
C VAL A 50 -7.25 -15.06 11.99
N ALA A 51 -8.51 -14.89 11.60
CA ALA A 51 -9.65 -15.44 12.27
C ALA A 51 -10.26 -16.56 11.41
N THR A 52 -10.44 -17.75 11.95
CA THR A 52 -10.98 -18.91 11.21
C THR A 52 -12.35 -19.27 11.72
N LEU A 53 -13.36 -19.13 10.87
CA LEU A 53 -14.67 -19.70 11.10
C LEU A 53 -14.64 -21.19 10.67
N PRO A 54 -14.91 -22.14 11.58
CA PRO A 54 -14.84 -23.55 11.25
C PRO A 54 -15.91 -23.97 10.23
N GLY A 55 -15.59 -24.96 9.43
CA GLY A 55 -16.48 -25.58 8.44
C GLY A 55 -16.22 -27.07 8.34
N GLY A 56 -16.79 -27.71 7.33
CA GLY A 56 -16.54 -29.12 6.99
C GLY A 56 -15.15 -29.35 6.39
N ASP A 57 -14.95 -30.49 5.76
CA ASP A 57 -13.68 -30.94 5.19
C ASP A 57 -13.43 -30.43 3.74
N GLY A 58 -14.29 -29.55 3.25
CA GLY A 58 -14.14 -28.94 1.94
C GLY A 58 -12.97 -27.94 1.87
N PRO A 59 -12.65 -27.44 0.67
CA PRO A 59 -11.55 -26.50 0.48
C PRO A 59 -11.80 -25.20 1.27
N ALA A 60 -10.75 -24.70 1.90
CA ALA A 60 -10.79 -23.44 2.62
C ALA A 60 -10.86 -22.25 1.67
N VAL A 61 -11.54 -21.18 2.10
CA VAL A 61 -11.61 -19.89 1.42
C VAL A 61 -11.11 -18.82 2.37
N ALA A 62 -10.40 -17.82 1.85
CA ALA A 62 -9.99 -16.67 2.63
C ALA A 62 -10.62 -15.36 2.12
N LEU A 63 -10.97 -14.48 3.06
CA LEU A 63 -11.32 -13.08 2.81
C LEU A 63 -10.29 -12.18 3.48
N ARG A 64 -9.78 -11.19 2.76
CA ARG A 64 -8.77 -10.25 3.27
C ARG A 64 -9.37 -8.88 3.50
N THR A 65 -9.07 -8.28 4.62
CA THR A 65 -9.21 -6.84 4.90
C THR A 65 -7.88 -6.23 5.29
N ASP A 66 -7.74 -4.94 5.08
CA ASP A 66 -6.70 -4.09 5.65
C ASP A 66 -7.18 -3.42 6.93
N MET A 67 -6.25 -2.92 7.77
CA MET A 67 -6.57 -2.36 9.07
C MET A 67 -6.00 -0.95 9.29
N ASP A 68 -4.96 -0.57 8.57
CA ASP A 68 -4.22 0.66 8.79
C ASP A 68 -4.92 1.91 8.24
N ALA A 69 -4.54 3.05 8.80
CA ALA A 69 -4.96 4.38 8.39
C ALA A 69 -3.77 5.16 7.80
N LEU A 70 -4.06 6.33 7.24
CA LEU A 70 -3.07 7.23 6.65
C LEU A 70 -2.56 8.28 7.65
N PRO A 71 -1.26 8.69 7.58
CA PRO A 71 -0.67 9.74 8.39
C PRO A 71 -1.04 11.13 7.86
N GLN A 72 -2.30 11.53 8.03
CA GLN A 72 -2.82 12.84 7.61
C GLN A 72 -3.91 13.33 8.56
N ASP A 73 -4.06 14.65 8.66
CA ASP A 73 -5.14 15.25 9.43
C ASP A 73 -6.49 15.11 8.72
N GLU A 74 -7.53 14.86 9.50
CA GLU A 74 -8.89 14.81 8.99
C GLU A 74 -9.54 16.18 9.01
N ALA A 75 -10.11 16.60 7.87
CA ALA A 75 -10.81 17.86 7.68
C ALA A 75 -12.28 17.69 7.27
N THR A 76 -12.90 16.53 7.55
CA THR A 76 -14.26 16.21 7.09
C THR A 76 -15.35 16.93 7.87
N GLY A 77 -15.11 17.31 9.13
CA GLY A 77 -16.10 17.93 10.02
C GLY A 77 -17.21 16.97 10.45
N LEU A 78 -17.04 15.67 10.31
CA LEU A 78 -18.02 14.65 10.72
C LEU A 78 -18.08 14.51 12.24
N ALA A 79 -19.25 14.14 12.77
CA ALA A 79 -19.44 13.93 14.21
C ALA A 79 -18.63 12.76 14.80
N TYR A 80 -18.06 11.90 13.94
CA TYR A 80 -17.21 10.76 14.28
C TYR A 80 -15.82 10.89 13.67
N THR A 81 -15.36 12.11 13.46
CA THR A 81 -14.02 12.42 12.96
C THR A 81 -12.95 11.78 13.86
N SER A 82 -11.77 11.57 13.30
CA SER A 82 -10.60 11.00 14.01
C SER A 82 -10.38 11.69 15.36
N THR A 83 -10.19 10.90 16.40
CA THR A 83 -9.80 11.38 17.74
C THR A 83 -8.26 11.43 17.89
N ARG A 84 -7.51 11.05 16.85
CA ARG A 84 -6.05 10.99 16.84
C ARG A 84 -5.49 11.98 15.81
N PRO A 85 -4.97 13.15 16.22
CA PRO A 85 -4.38 14.13 15.31
C PRO A 85 -3.32 13.50 14.40
N GLY A 86 -3.28 13.91 13.14
CA GLY A 86 -2.34 13.39 12.15
C GLY A 86 -2.64 11.98 11.64
N ARG A 87 -3.84 11.42 11.92
CA ARG A 87 -4.24 10.08 11.47
C ARG A 87 -5.69 10.08 11.00
N MET A 88 -5.95 9.46 9.86
CA MET A 88 -7.30 9.37 9.28
C MET A 88 -7.48 8.10 8.46
N HIS A 89 -8.63 7.42 8.59
CA HIS A 89 -9.06 6.39 7.65
C HIS A 89 -9.54 7.02 6.33
N ALA A 90 -8.61 7.57 5.55
CA ALA A 90 -8.94 8.26 4.29
C ALA A 90 -9.06 7.30 3.10
N CYS A 91 -8.54 6.07 3.21
CA CYS A 91 -8.66 5.03 2.18
C CYS A 91 -9.90 4.14 2.37
N GLY A 92 -10.59 4.24 3.51
CA GLY A 92 -11.84 3.50 3.76
C GLY A 92 -11.67 2.12 4.37
N HIS A 93 -10.50 1.82 4.96
CA HIS A 93 -10.23 0.53 5.61
C HIS A 93 -11.15 0.28 6.82
N ASP A 94 -11.65 1.32 7.47
CA ASP A 94 -12.73 1.26 8.48
C ASP A 94 -14.00 0.59 7.92
N GLY A 95 -14.36 0.89 6.67
CA GLY A 95 -15.45 0.25 5.95
C GLY A 95 -15.14 -1.18 5.55
N HIS A 96 -13.90 -1.46 5.14
CA HIS A 96 -13.46 -2.81 4.76
C HIS A 96 -13.54 -3.76 5.95
N MET A 97 -13.04 -3.39 7.13
CA MET A 97 -13.13 -4.18 8.35
C MET A 97 -14.58 -4.53 8.71
N VAL A 98 -15.48 -3.56 8.60
CA VAL A 98 -16.89 -3.77 8.91
C VAL A 98 -17.60 -4.63 7.87
N LEU A 99 -17.22 -4.55 6.60
CA LEU A 99 -17.74 -5.43 5.56
C LEU A 99 -17.32 -6.89 5.83
N LEU A 100 -16.06 -7.11 6.22
CA LEU A 100 -15.57 -8.42 6.63
C LEU A 100 -16.33 -8.96 7.85
N LEU A 101 -16.55 -8.14 8.89
CA LEU A 101 -17.33 -8.50 10.08
C LEU A 101 -18.77 -8.87 9.72
N ALA A 102 -19.42 -8.08 8.86
CA ALA A 102 -20.80 -8.39 8.43
C ALA A 102 -20.86 -9.69 7.64
N THR A 103 -19.83 -9.98 6.82
CA THR A 103 -19.71 -11.25 6.12
C THR A 103 -19.52 -12.41 7.10
N ALA A 104 -18.67 -12.25 8.11
CA ALA A 104 -18.46 -13.25 9.15
C ALA A 104 -19.77 -13.53 9.95
N GLU A 105 -20.52 -12.46 10.30
CA GLU A 105 -21.82 -12.58 10.98
C GLU A 105 -22.84 -13.37 10.14
N LEU A 106 -22.93 -13.09 8.85
CA LEU A 106 -23.82 -13.79 7.92
C LEU A 106 -23.44 -15.27 7.78
N LEU A 107 -22.14 -15.56 7.67
CA LEU A 107 -21.65 -16.94 7.53
C LEU A 107 -21.83 -17.73 8.83
N ALA A 108 -21.54 -17.13 9.98
CA ALA A 108 -21.71 -17.78 11.29
C ALA A 108 -23.19 -18.07 11.63
N GLY A 109 -24.10 -17.20 11.19
CA GLY A 109 -25.56 -17.39 11.37
C GLY A 109 -26.25 -18.18 10.26
N GLY A 110 -25.50 -18.59 9.24
CA GLY A 110 -26.01 -19.29 8.05
C GLY A 110 -26.00 -20.82 8.18
N PRO A 111 -26.22 -21.51 7.07
CA PRO A 111 -26.06 -22.96 6.99
C PRO A 111 -24.61 -23.39 7.29
N ALA A 112 -24.44 -24.68 7.65
CA ALA A 112 -23.11 -25.27 7.86
C ALA A 112 -22.23 -25.06 6.63
N LEU A 113 -21.00 -24.52 6.85
CA LEU A 113 -20.06 -24.24 5.80
C LEU A 113 -19.44 -25.53 5.26
N PRO A 114 -19.25 -25.68 3.95
CA PRO A 114 -18.63 -26.86 3.36
C PRO A 114 -17.14 -26.99 3.71
N GLY A 115 -16.46 -25.91 3.97
CA GLY A 115 -15.06 -25.84 4.38
C GLY A 115 -14.82 -24.62 5.28
N PRO A 116 -13.63 -24.50 5.90
CA PRO A 116 -13.32 -23.37 6.76
C PRO A 116 -13.20 -22.06 5.98
N VAL A 117 -13.57 -20.95 6.64
CA VAL A 117 -13.40 -19.61 6.10
C VAL A 117 -12.38 -18.86 6.97
N HIS A 118 -11.31 -18.38 6.34
CA HIS A 118 -10.26 -17.59 6.98
C HIS A 118 -10.48 -16.11 6.70
N PHE A 119 -10.49 -15.29 7.73
CA PHE A 119 -10.51 -13.83 7.65
C PHE A 119 -9.10 -13.32 7.93
N ILE A 120 -8.40 -12.88 6.87
CA ILE A 120 -7.05 -12.33 6.96
C ILE A 120 -7.17 -10.85 7.27
N CYS A 121 -6.73 -10.44 8.45
CA CYS A 121 -6.70 -9.05 8.90
C CYS A 121 -5.28 -8.53 8.73
N GLN A 122 -5.03 -7.84 7.62
CA GLN A 122 -3.70 -7.41 7.19
C GLN A 122 -3.36 -6.03 7.73
N PRO A 123 -2.18 -5.83 8.35
CA PRO A 123 -1.66 -4.52 8.73
C PRO A 123 -0.99 -3.83 7.55
N ALA A 124 -0.64 -2.56 7.71
CA ALA A 124 0.35 -1.83 6.90
C ALA A 124 0.17 -1.94 5.37
N GLU A 125 -1.07 -1.86 4.89
CA GLU A 125 -1.38 -1.87 3.45
C GLU A 125 -0.82 -0.63 2.76
N GLU A 126 -0.98 0.55 3.37
CA GLU A 126 -0.61 1.85 2.81
C GLU A 126 0.91 2.03 2.60
N THR A 127 1.70 1.20 3.26
CA THR A 127 3.16 1.14 3.05
C THR A 127 3.57 0.06 2.04
N GLY A 128 2.64 -0.79 1.60
CA GLY A 128 2.89 -1.95 0.74
C GLY A 128 3.65 -3.08 1.43
N ARG A 129 3.78 -3.08 2.77
CA ARG A 129 4.66 -4.00 3.51
C ARG A 129 3.92 -5.06 4.32
N GLY A 130 2.64 -4.86 4.61
CA GLY A 130 1.90 -5.71 5.53
C GLY A 130 1.73 -7.15 5.03
N ALA A 131 1.36 -7.33 3.77
CA ALA A 131 1.20 -8.66 3.18
C ALA A 131 2.54 -9.43 3.16
N GLU A 132 3.64 -8.75 2.79
CA GLU A 132 4.98 -9.32 2.81
C GLU A 132 5.39 -9.75 4.22
N ALA A 133 5.15 -8.90 5.23
CA ALA A 133 5.43 -9.21 6.62
C ALA A 133 4.63 -10.43 7.12
N MET A 134 3.33 -10.50 6.79
CA MET A 134 2.50 -11.66 7.16
C MET A 134 2.98 -12.95 6.48
N MET A 135 3.34 -12.89 5.20
CA MET A 135 3.87 -14.07 4.47
C MET A 135 5.21 -14.52 5.05
N ALA A 136 6.12 -13.59 5.34
CA ALA A 136 7.41 -13.91 5.94
C ALA A 136 7.28 -14.50 7.37
N ASP A 137 6.23 -14.14 8.10
CA ASP A 137 5.93 -14.65 9.45
C ASP A 137 5.04 -15.92 9.42
N GLY A 138 4.89 -16.59 8.27
CA GLY A 138 4.27 -17.90 8.13
C GLY A 138 2.76 -17.89 7.95
N LEU A 139 2.17 -16.85 7.36
CA LEU A 139 0.72 -16.81 7.09
C LEU A 139 0.22 -18.08 6.41
N PHE A 140 0.91 -18.54 5.36
CA PHE A 140 0.51 -19.70 4.58
C PHE A 140 0.99 -21.04 5.16
N ASP A 141 1.74 -21.02 6.27
CA ASP A 141 1.97 -22.19 7.12
C ASP A 141 0.78 -22.40 8.08
N GLU A 142 0.11 -21.32 8.47
CA GLU A 142 -1.08 -21.36 9.34
C GLU A 142 -2.37 -21.70 8.57
N ILE A 143 -2.48 -21.24 7.30
CA ILE A 143 -3.67 -21.43 6.47
C ILE A 143 -3.27 -21.79 5.02
N ALA A 144 -4.11 -22.62 4.37
CA ALA A 144 -3.93 -23.01 2.98
C ALA A 144 -5.24 -22.83 2.17
N PRO A 145 -5.68 -21.60 1.92
CA PRO A 145 -6.93 -21.35 1.20
C PRO A 145 -6.80 -21.70 -0.28
N ALA A 146 -7.83 -22.36 -0.82
CA ALA A 146 -7.92 -22.61 -2.27
C ALA A 146 -8.19 -21.35 -3.07
N LEU A 147 -8.88 -20.36 -2.46
CA LEU A 147 -9.19 -19.06 -3.03
C LEU A 147 -9.07 -17.98 -1.95
N THR A 148 -8.56 -16.81 -2.36
CA THR A 148 -8.51 -15.62 -1.50
C THR A 148 -9.24 -14.49 -2.19
N PHE A 149 -10.18 -13.85 -1.49
CA PHE A 149 -10.90 -12.67 -1.93
C PHE A 149 -10.38 -11.44 -1.19
N GLY A 150 -10.13 -10.38 -1.94
CA GLY A 150 -9.91 -9.03 -1.45
C GLY A 150 -10.91 -8.08 -2.10
N TYR A 151 -11.25 -7.02 -1.42
CA TYR A 151 -12.15 -5.98 -1.93
C TYR A 151 -11.64 -4.61 -1.52
N HIS A 152 -12.03 -3.59 -2.28
CA HIS A 152 -11.73 -2.20 -1.97
C HIS A 152 -12.92 -1.32 -2.36
N ASN A 153 -13.26 -0.33 -1.52
CA ASN A 153 -14.22 0.70 -1.89
C ASN A 153 -13.66 1.53 -3.06
N TRP A 154 -14.52 1.90 -4.00
CA TRP A 154 -14.09 2.67 -5.17
C TRP A 154 -14.99 3.89 -5.37
N PRO A 155 -14.48 5.13 -5.18
CA PRO A 155 -15.24 6.33 -5.44
C PRO A 155 -15.71 6.41 -6.90
N GLY A 156 -16.93 6.87 -7.10
CA GLY A 156 -17.52 7.05 -8.43
C GLY A 156 -18.29 5.85 -8.99
N LEU A 157 -18.20 4.66 -8.35
CA LEU A 157 -19.12 3.56 -8.67
C LEU A 157 -20.51 3.80 -8.05
N PRO A 158 -21.61 3.45 -8.72
CA PRO A 158 -22.94 3.50 -8.13
C PRO A 158 -23.03 2.63 -6.88
N LEU A 159 -23.78 3.10 -5.87
CA LEU A 159 -23.97 2.36 -4.63
C LEU A 159 -24.55 0.96 -4.88
N GLY A 160 -23.96 -0.06 -4.29
CA GLY A 160 -24.36 -1.46 -4.41
C GLY A 160 -23.79 -2.18 -5.64
N VAL A 161 -23.02 -1.51 -6.48
CA VAL A 161 -22.30 -2.15 -7.58
C VAL A 161 -21.02 -2.76 -7.06
N VAL A 162 -20.80 -4.03 -7.41
CA VAL A 162 -19.52 -4.74 -7.25
C VAL A 162 -18.91 -4.93 -8.63
N SER A 163 -17.68 -4.46 -8.79
CA SER A 163 -16.94 -4.57 -10.05
C SER A 163 -15.72 -5.45 -9.88
N GLY A 164 -15.38 -6.20 -10.90
CA GLY A 164 -14.18 -7.00 -11.00
C GLY A 164 -13.78 -7.15 -12.46
N ARG A 165 -12.61 -7.69 -12.70
CA ARG A 165 -12.13 -8.02 -14.04
C ARG A 165 -11.24 -9.24 -14.00
N GLU A 166 -11.13 -9.92 -15.13
CA GLU A 166 -10.10 -10.91 -15.35
C GLU A 166 -8.73 -10.24 -15.49
N GLY A 167 -7.69 -10.83 -14.89
CA GLY A 167 -6.34 -10.29 -14.87
C GLY A 167 -6.11 -9.21 -13.80
N PRO A 168 -5.05 -8.40 -13.92
CA PRO A 168 -4.69 -7.38 -12.94
C PRO A 168 -5.78 -6.34 -12.77
N ILE A 169 -6.27 -6.14 -11.54
CA ILE A 169 -7.26 -5.12 -11.20
C ILE A 169 -6.59 -3.83 -10.71
N MET A 170 -5.46 -3.95 -10.01
CA MET A 170 -4.63 -2.84 -9.54
C MET A 170 -3.23 -2.93 -10.14
N ALA A 171 -2.64 -1.77 -10.40
CA ALA A 171 -1.26 -1.69 -10.85
C ALA A 171 -0.29 -1.97 -9.70
N ALA A 172 0.80 -2.67 -10.00
CA ALA A 172 1.93 -2.74 -9.10
C ALA A 172 2.58 -1.35 -8.95
N TYR A 173 3.03 -1.02 -7.74
CA TYR A 173 3.70 0.23 -7.42
C TYR A 173 5.16 -0.03 -7.06
N ARG A 174 6.08 0.80 -7.58
CA ARG A 174 7.47 0.81 -7.17
C ARG A 174 8.01 2.23 -7.05
N LYS A 175 8.89 2.43 -6.07
CA LYS A 175 9.73 3.64 -5.97
C LYS A 175 10.92 3.50 -6.89
N LEU A 176 11.40 4.63 -7.38
CA LEU A 176 12.61 4.72 -8.20
C LEU A 176 13.41 5.97 -7.81
N GLY A 177 14.67 6.00 -8.20
CA GLY A 177 15.50 7.19 -8.01
C GLY A 177 16.88 7.07 -8.60
N TYR A 178 17.51 8.22 -8.74
CA TYR A 178 18.94 8.38 -9.05
C TYR A 178 19.64 9.04 -7.87
N HIS A 179 20.79 8.53 -7.52
CA HIS A 179 21.75 9.23 -6.70
C HIS A 179 22.90 9.67 -7.60
N ILE A 180 23.15 10.99 -7.66
CA ILE A 180 24.08 11.61 -8.59
C ILE A 180 25.20 12.22 -7.75
N GLU A 181 26.42 11.75 -7.91
CA GLU A 181 27.59 12.20 -7.17
C GLU A 181 28.59 12.92 -8.07
N GLY A 182 29.30 13.88 -7.50
CA GLY A 182 30.36 14.61 -8.18
C GLY A 182 31.11 15.56 -7.27
N ARG A 183 31.80 16.52 -7.87
CA ARG A 183 32.57 17.50 -7.14
C ARG A 183 31.74 18.76 -6.89
N GLY A 184 31.44 19.05 -5.62
CA GLY A 184 30.79 20.27 -5.18
C GLY A 184 31.79 21.40 -4.95
N GLY A 185 31.27 22.65 -4.75
CA GLY A 185 32.10 23.80 -4.44
C GLY A 185 31.34 25.12 -4.42
N HIS A 186 32.07 26.23 -4.46
CA HIS A 186 31.49 27.56 -4.46
C HIS A 186 30.94 27.94 -5.84
N ALA A 187 29.70 28.45 -5.90
CA ALA A 187 29.02 28.78 -7.16
C ALA A 187 29.74 29.87 -8.01
N ALA A 188 30.64 30.65 -7.43
CA ALA A 188 31.49 31.60 -8.18
C ALA A 188 32.63 30.95 -8.97
N MET A 189 32.87 29.64 -8.75
CA MET A 189 33.92 28.85 -9.44
C MET A 189 33.36 27.55 -10.03
N PRO A 190 32.33 27.61 -10.89
CA PRO A 190 31.63 26.45 -11.40
C PRO A 190 32.51 25.52 -12.24
N GLN A 191 33.60 26.06 -12.85
CA GLN A 191 34.56 25.29 -13.63
C GLN A 191 35.36 24.26 -12.81
N HIS A 192 35.31 24.34 -11.48
CA HIS A 192 35.93 23.36 -10.57
C HIS A 192 34.94 22.33 -9.99
N CYS A 193 33.66 22.39 -10.40
CA CYS A 193 32.58 21.58 -9.91
C CYS A 193 32.02 20.67 -11.01
N SER A 194 31.44 19.56 -10.63
CA SER A 194 30.69 18.72 -11.56
C SER A 194 29.32 19.36 -11.89
N PRO A 195 28.85 19.25 -13.15
CA PRO A 195 27.57 19.85 -13.56
C PRO A 195 26.36 19.02 -13.18
N LEU A 196 26.20 18.67 -11.88
CA LEU A 196 25.20 17.70 -11.42
C LEU A 196 23.76 18.07 -11.75
N TYR A 197 23.40 19.35 -11.75
CA TYR A 197 22.05 19.78 -12.16
C TYR A 197 21.80 19.58 -13.66
N ALA A 198 22.82 19.72 -14.51
CA ALA A 198 22.71 19.41 -15.93
C ALA A 198 22.54 17.89 -16.14
N ALA A 199 23.32 17.09 -15.42
CA ALA A 199 23.18 15.64 -15.43
C ALA A 199 21.79 15.20 -14.95
N MET A 200 21.27 15.77 -13.86
CA MET A 200 19.91 15.50 -13.37
C MET A 200 18.83 15.87 -14.39
N ALA A 201 18.93 17.03 -15.01
CA ALA A 201 17.99 17.46 -16.05
C ALA A 201 18.02 16.49 -17.25
N ARG A 202 19.21 16.05 -17.66
CA ARG A 202 19.38 15.08 -18.72
C ARG A 202 18.76 13.70 -18.37
N LEU A 203 18.95 13.22 -17.13
CA LEU A 203 18.33 12.00 -16.64
C LEU A 203 16.80 12.09 -16.66
N ILE A 204 16.22 13.21 -16.22
CA ILE A 204 14.77 13.42 -16.23
C ILE A 204 14.22 13.30 -17.65
N LEU A 205 14.80 14.03 -18.61
CA LEU A 205 14.34 14.05 -19.98
C LEU A 205 14.52 12.68 -20.66
N LEU A 206 15.72 12.13 -20.61
CA LEU A 206 16.05 10.88 -21.29
C LEU A 206 15.23 9.70 -20.75
N THR A 207 15.09 9.62 -19.42
CA THR A 207 14.28 8.54 -18.80
C THR A 207 12.82 8.68 -19.17
N GLY A 208 12.27 9.91 -19.08
CA GLY A 208 10.86 10.17 -19.41
C GLY A 208 10.53 9.85 -20.87
N GLU A 209 11.40 10.28 -21.80
CA GLU A 209 11.27 10.00 -23.24
C GLU A 209 11.29 8.49 -23.52
N ARG A 210 12.23 7.76 -22.93
CA ARG A 210 12.35 6.31 -23.14
C ARG A 210 11.18 5.55 -22.57
N ILE A 211 10.75 5.87 -21.34
CA ILE A 211 9.58 5.20 -20.75
C ILE A 211 8.31 5.47 -21.56
N ALA A 212 8.10 6.71 -22.00
CA ALA A 212 6.94 7.04 -22.83
C ALA A 212 6.95 6.32 -24.18
N ALA A 213 8.13 6.07 -24.76
CA ALA A 213 8.27 5.40 -26.05
C ALA A 213 8.19 3.87 -25.92
N GLU A 214 8.86 3.30 -24.92
CA GLU A 214 9.04 1.84 -24.79
C GLU A 214 7.95 1.18 -23.94
N LEU A 215 7.36 1.92 -22.97
CA LEU A 215 6.39 1.42 -21.99
C LEU A 215 5.20 2.39 -21.83
N PRO A 216 4.42 2.68 -22.88
CA PRO A 216 3.40 3.73 -22.89
C PRO A 216 2.24 3.48 -21.91
N ALA A 217 2.05 2.25 -21.42
CA ALA A 217 1.04 1.91 -20.41
C ALA A 217 1.53 2.09 -18.97
N THR A 218 2.84 2.27 -18.77
CA THR A 218 3.46 2.45 -17.45
C THR A 218 3.28 3.90 -16.99
N ALA A 219 2.56 4.11 -15.88
CA ALA A 219 2.50 5.42 -15.25
C ALA A 219 3.81 5.71 -14.51
N PHE A 220 4.51 6.76 -14.93
CA PHE A 220 5.84 7.12 -14.44
C PHE A 220 5.93 8.61 -14.11
N ALA A 221 6.55 8.95 -12.97
CA ALA A 221 6.85 10.33 -12.62
C ALA A 221 8.03 10.43 -11.64
N PHE A 222 8.91 11.40 -11.89
CA PHE A 222 9.78 11.94 -10.84
C PHE A 222 8.98 12.97 -10.02
N THR A 223 9.09 12.89 -8.69
CA THR A 223 8.27 13.70 -7.78
C THR A 223 9.08 14.48 -6.74
N GLN A 224 10.32 14.10 -6.53
CA GLN A 224 11.17 14.74 -5.52
C GLN A 224 12.60 14.90 -6.02
N ASN A 225 13.23 16.00 -5.60
CA ASN A 225 14.67 16.19 -5.74
C ASN A 225 15.24 16.79 -4.44
N HIS A 226 16.45 16.39 -4.10
CA HIS A 226 17.19 16.90 -2.96
C HIS A 226 18.61 17.28 -3.40
N GLY A 227 19.10 18.43 -2.94
CA GLY A 227 20.42 18.95 -3.26
C GLY A 227 20.86 20.02 -2.28
N SER A 228 21.57 21.05 -2.77
CA SER A 228 22.00 22.18 -1.94
C SER A 228 20.83 22.99 -1.42
N VAL A 229 20.92 23.42 -0.17
CA VAL A 229 19.98 24.36 0.46
C VAL A 229 20.45 25.81 0.40
N ALA A 230 21.68 26.08 -0.15
CA ALA A 230 22.27 27.41 -0.25
C ALA A 230 22.53 27.78 -1.71
N ALA A 231 22.12 28.99 -2.09
CA ALA A 231 22.21 29.46 -3.48
C ALA A 231 23.65 29.64 -3.99
N ASN A 232 24.62 29.78 -3.10
CA ASN A 232 26.04 29.97 -3.42
C ASN A 232 26.88 28.68 -3.31
N ILE A 233 26.25 27.52 -3.15
CA ILE A 233 26.92 26.22 -3.05
C ILE A 233 26.47 25.32 -4.20
N ILE A 234 27.39 24.79 -4.99
CA ILE A 234 27.17 23.69 -5.90
C ILE A 234 27.31 22.39 -5.07
N PRO A 235 26.28 21.54 -4.97
CA PRO A 235 26.33 20.34 -4.13
C PRO A 235 27.28 19.29 -4.70
N ALA A 236 27.81 18.44 -3.81
CA ALA A 236 28.60 17.27 -4.21
C ALA A 236 27.70 16.05 -4.55
N SER A 237 26.42 16.11 -4.20
CA SER A 237 25.45 15.07 -4.56
C SER A 237 24.05 15.64 -4.76
N LEU A 238 23.27 14.98 -5.60
CA LEU A 238 21.85 15.21 -5.80
C LEU A 238 21.11 13.88 -5.72
N THR A 239 19.90 13.91 -5.18
CA THR A 239 18.97 12.77 -5.25
C THR A 239 17.73 13.19 -6.03
N LEU A 240 17.38 12.39 -7.02
CA LEU A 240 16.15 12.49 -7.79
C LEU A 240 15.34 11.23 -7.55
N SER A 241 14.09 11.36 -7.10
CA SER A 241 13.25 10.19 -6.82
C SER A 241 11.82 10.39 -7.32
N GLY A 242 11.13 9.26 -7.45
CA GLY A 242 9.78 9.21 -7.96
C GLY A 242 9.15 7.83 -7.80
N SER A 243 8.16 7.57 -8.61
CA SER A 243 7.47 6.28 -8.61
C SER A 243 6.95 5.92 -10.00
N PHE A 244 6.71 4.63 -10.18
CA PHE A 244 6.04 4.13 -11.36
C PHE A 244 5.05 3.03 -11.00
N ARG A 245 4.07 2.84 -11.88
CA ARG A 245 3.04 1.84 -11.77
C ARG A 245 2.91 1.08 -13.07
N PHE A 246 2.71 -0.24 -12.98
CA PHE A 246 2.64 -1.13 -14.12
C PHE A 246 1.65 -2.27 -13.88
N LEU A 247 1.10 -2.82 -14.96
CA LEU A 247 0.15 -3.94 -14.91
C LEU A 247 0.79 -5.27 -15.32
N VAL A 248 1.85 -5.22 -16.11
CA VAL A 248 2.56 -6.40 -16.62
C VAL A 248 3.84 -6.61 -15.80
N PRO A 249 4.05 -7.79 -15.16
CA PRO A 249 5.19 -8.01 -14.28
C PRO A 249 6.56 -7.68 -14.88
N ASP A 250 6.78 -7.95 -16.17
CA ASP A 250 8.04 -7.67 -16.85
C ASP A 250 8.35 -6.18 -17.02
N GLU A 251 7.34 -5.31 -17.06
CA GLU A 251 7.54 -3.86 -17.15
C GLU A 251 8.33 -3.31 -15.95
N GLY A 252 8.16 -3.90 -14.76
CA GLY A 252 8.91 -3.51 -13.58
C GLY A 252 10.42 -3.68 -13.74
N ARG A 253 10.86 -4.73 -14.42
CA ARG A 253 12.27 -4.98 -14.75
C ARG A 253 12.75 -4.07 -15.89
N LEU A 254 11.95 -3.92 -16.93
CA LEU A 254 12.29 -3.04 -18.06
C LEU A 254 12.49 -1.59 -17.63
N VAL A 255 11.68 -1.07 -16.69
CA VAL A 255 11.92 0.26 -16.12
C VAL A 255 13.27 0.33 -15.42
N GLN A 256 13.66 -0.70 -14.65
CA GLN A 256 14.98 -0.73 -13.99
C GLN A 256 16.12 -0.73 -15.01
N ASP A 257 15.99 -1.50 -16.09
CA ASP A 257 16.98 -1.55 -17.17
C ASP A 257 17.10 -0.18 -17.87
N ILE A 258 15.98 0.48 -18.16
CA ILE A 258 15.95 1.83 -18.72
C ILE A 258 16.65 2.84 -17.79
N LEU A 259 16.38 2.77 -16.49
CA LEU A 259 17.03 3.64 -15.50
C LEU A 259 18.55 3.44 -15.48
N ALA A 260 19.00 2.19 -15.48
CA ALA A 260 20.43 1.86 -15.48
C ALA A 260 21.13 2.33 -16.74
N ASP A 261 20.53 2.11 -17.91
CA ASP A 261 21.07 2.57 -19.20
C ASP A 261 21.15 4.09 -19.28
N CYS A 262 20.11 4.79 -18.83
CA CYS A 262 20.10 6.25 -18.79
C CYS A 262 21.20 6.78 -17.86
N ALA A 263 21.38 6.17 -16.68
CA ALA A 263 22.46 6.54 -15.77
C ALA A 263 23.83 6.33 -16.39
N ALA A 264 24.09 5.19 -17.00
CA ALA A 264 25.36 4.88 -17.66
C ALA A 264 25.67 5.88 -18.79
N ARG A 265 24.66 6.19 -19.61
CA ARG A 265 24.79 7.14 -20.72
C ARG A 265 25.11 8.54 -20.23
N VAL A 266 24.37 9.06 -19.26
CA VAL A 266 24.61 10.41 -18.73
C VAL A 266 25.95 10.50 -18.00
N ALA A 267 26.34 9.46 -17.27
CA ALA A 267 27.66 9.42 -16.63
C ALA A 267 28.83 9.44 -17.62
N ALA A 268 28.65 8.81 -18.81
CA ALA A 268 29.69 8.83 -19.87
C ALA A 268 29.78 10.18 -20.62
N GLU A 269 28.72 10.99 -20.59
CA GLU A 269 28.66 12.32 -21.20
C GLU A 269 29.14 13.43 -20.23
N SER A 270 29.33 13.15 -18.94
CA SER A 270 29.66 14.09 -17.85
C SER A 270 31.10 13.98 -17.42
#